data_dbfc335738ea5fdc5a1896627351ddd0
#
_entry.id   dbfc335738ea5fdc5a1896627351ddd0
#
_cell.length_a   1.000
_cell.length_b   1.000
_cell.length_c   1.000
_cell.angle_alpha   90.00
_cell.angle_beta   90.00
_cell.angle_gamma   90.00
#
_symmetry.space_group_name_H-M   'P 1'
#
loop_
_entity.id
_entity.type
_entity.pdbx_description
1 polymer ?
#
loop_
_entity_poly.entity_id
_entity_poly.type
_entity_poly.pdbx_seq_one_letter_code
_entity_poly.pdbx_strand_id
1 'polypeptide(L)'
;MSEQTHTILPADTNQAMGIARYAKAFLESGEPGAAVIEKTDLFHTDALLCGLSAIALGTNAPNVLRNEALSYRVGEDAPRPGRAVRPGATVFGSSVLVQPEKAAVANCAAVREWDSNGTNFGFNPKLGHTAGEFGHNDFYPVAVAAAQMAGLDGRAAMLGMIAHDEIRGRLAEVFSLKSYKIDHVLHGGIASAAVFGAMLGASEEEIESAIGMVVAHAVPFRAIRAGKQLSDSKGSSAAITTEFAVLAVKRSMAGFVGPKDIFRNPEAVFRLFEGPGQMFAKVGSEAKNPESRDASPFDLHLAMRGDDFAVMGMHFKLGLYEHQSAGAIQGVVDLVARSPELASDGGSAIKTIKIVAYEPAYGIIGDPAKMDPRTRQSADHSMAYIIATLLRKAIEQQGQGQTPDWKSLMLSPLDYNEGAIFNERTRELMQKIEFVHGGEEYDRRYPDGIPTSVVITDSKGAEHDSGLVMYPTGHARNTTADLKDLLAHKFELLGRFVSEDPRPIVVRFAKVAEKSPGEIASLHDFELKVKGRFE
;
A
#
# COMPACT_ATOMS: atom_id res chain seq x y z
N MET A 1 21.63 -23.14 21.62
CA MET A 1 21.72 -22.52 20.28
C MET A 1 20.66 -21.45 20.27
N SER A 2 21.01 -20.16 20.06
CA SER A 2 19.99 -19.12 19.88
C SER A 2 19.21 -19.47 18.62
N GLU A 3 17.92 -19.70 18.72
CA GLU A 3 17.09 -19.97 17.54
C GLU A 3 17.20 -18.78 16.60
N GLN A 4 17.57 -19.05 15.36
CA GLN A 4 17.78 -18.01 14.35
C GLN A 4 16.40 -17.40 14.01
N THR A 5 16.20 -16.13 14.34
CA THR A 5 14.90 -15.45 14.16
C THR A 5 14.66 -15.02 12.71
N HIS A 6 15.71 -14.94 11.88
CA HIS A 6 15.67 -14.53 10.48
C HIS A 6 16.35 -15.55 9.58
N THR A 7 15.84 -15.68 8.36
CA THR A 7 16.56 -16.27 7.23
C THR A 7 17.32 -15.16 6.52
N ILE A 8 18.63 -15.31 6.38
CA ILE A 8 19.49 -14.36 5.67
C ILE A 8 19.77 -14.90 4.29
N LEU A 9 19.56 -14.09 3.27
CA LEU A 9 19.87 -14.37 1.88
C LEU A 9 21.00 -13.42 1.44
N PRO A 10 22.27 -13.86 1.49
CA PRO A 10 23.41 -13.03 1.11
C PRO A 10 23.37 -12.59 -0.37
N ALA A 11 23.95 -11.45 -0.64
CA ALA A 11 24.02 -10.84 -1.98
C ALA A 11 24.66 -11.75 -3.04
N ASP A 12 25.61 -12.60 -2.65
CA ASP A 12 26.34 -13.55 -3.51
C ASP A 12 25.60 -14.88 -3.71
N THR A 13 24.36 -15.00 -3.23
CA THR A 13 23.53 -16.20 -3.39
C THR A 13 22.39 -15.99 -4.37
N ASN A 14 21.76 -17.09 -4.81
CA ASN A 14 20.53 -17.04 -5.59
C ASN A 14 19.34 -16.65 -4.69
N GLN A 15 19.12 -15.34 -4.55
CA GLN A 15 18.08 -14.81 -3.65
C GLN A 15 16.66 -15.13 -4.13
N ALA A 16 16.40 -15.31 -5.43
CA ALA A 16 15.09 -15.72 -5.92
C ALA A 16 14.71 -17.12 -5.43
N MET A 17 15.67 -18.06 -5.51
CA MET A 17 15.54 -19.40 -4.92
C MET A 17 15.44 -19.32 -3.40
N GLY A 18 16.21 -18.44 -2.77
CA GLY A 18 16.16 -18.18 -1.32
C GLY A 18 14.78 -17.70 -0.85
N ILE A 19 14.15 -16.76 -1.58
CA ILE A 19 12.79 -16.27 -1.33
C ILE A 19 11.77 -17.41 -1.49
N ALA A 20 11.93 -18.28 -2.50
CA ALA A 20 11.06 -19.44 -2.69
C ALA A 20 11.13 -20.40 -1.49
N ARG A 21 12.34 -20.73 -1.03
CA ARG A 21 12.56 -21.54 0.18
C ARG A 21 11.98 -20.92 1.42
N TYR A 22 12.23 -19.62 1.61
CA TYR A 22 11.68 -18.88 2.73
C TYR A 22 10.16 -18.92 2.76
N ALA A 23 9.48 -18.62 1.64
CA ALA A 23 8.02 -18.60 1.59
C ALA A 23 7.42 -19.97 1.96
N LYS A 24 7.98 -21.06 1.45
CA LYS A 24 7.54 -22.43 1.79
C LYS A 24 7.79 -22.75 3.26
N ALA A 25 9.00 -22.52 3.76
CA ALA A 25 9.36 -22.79 5.14
C ALA A 25 8.55 -21.96 6.13
N PHE A 26 8.30 -20.68 5.82
CA PHE A 26 7.49 -19.79 6.66
C PHE A 26 6.02 -20.24 6.74
N LEU A 27 5.42 -20.66 5.64
CA LEU A 27 4.05 -21.20 5.65
C LEU A 27 3.93 -22.52 6.44
N GLU A 28 4.99 -23.30 6.54
CA GLU A 28 5.01 -24.55 7.28
C GLU A 28 5.32 -24.36 8.76
N SER A 29 6.26 -23.48 9.10
CA SER A 29 6.85 -23.37 10.44
C SER A 29 7.07 -21.95 10.94
N GLY A 30 6.52 -20.94 10.28
CA GLY A 30 6.60 -19.56 10.72
C GLY A 30 5.85 -19.31 12.02
N GLU A 31 6.48 -18.59 12.94
CA GLU A 31 5.94 -18.29 14.28
C GLU A 31 5.92 -16.77 14.53
N PRO A 32 5.10 -15.99 13.77
CA PRO A 32 4.93 -14.57 14.05
C PRO A 32 4.29 -14.38 15.43
N GLY A 33 4.76 -13.37 16.16
CA GLY A 33 4.21 -13.02 17.46
C GLY A 33 2.75 -12.54 17.39
N ALA A 34 2.08 -12.52 18.52
CA ALA A 34 0.67 -12.11 18.60
C ALA A 34 0.43 -10.69 18.09
N ALA A 35 1.37 -9.77 18.35
CA ALA A 35 1.30 -8.39 17.87
C ALA A 35 1.37 -8.29 16.34
N VAL A 36 2.16 -9.15 15.68
CA VAL A 36 2.26 -9.23 14.21
C VAL A 36 0.94 -9.70 13.62
N ILE A 37 0.35 -10.74 14.21
CA ILE A 37 -0.95 -11.29 13.77
C ILE A 37 -2.05 -10.23 13.95
N GLU A 38 -2.14 -9.58 15.11
CA GLU A 38 -3.14 -8.55 15.40
C GLU A 38 -3.00 -7.37 14.41
N LYS A 39 -1.78 -6.88 14.19
CA LYS A 39 -1.53 -5.76 13.27
C LYS A 39 -1.87 -6.11 11.83
N THR A 40 -1.53 -7.32 11.38
CA THR A 40 -1.88 -7.80 10.03
C THR A 40 -3.39 -7.95 9.88
N ASP A 41 -4.10 -8.44 10.89
CA ASP A 41 -5.57 -8.55 10.89
C ASP A 41 -6.26 -7.19 10.77
N LEU A 42 -5.77 -6.18 11.51
CA LEU A 42 -6.25 -4.81 11.38
C LEU A 42 -5.99 -4.25 9.97
N PHE A 43 -4.81 -4.47 9.41
CA PHE A 43 -4.51 -4.07 8.02
C PHE A 43 -5.35 -4.82 6.99
N HIS A 44 -5.64 -6.11 7.21
CA HIS A 44 -6.52 -6.86 6.34
C HIS A 44 -7.93 -6.28 6.35
N THR A 45 -8.50 -6.05 7.53
CA THR A 45 -9.83 -5.46 7.67
C THR A 45 -9.90 -4.07 7.03
N ASP A 46 -8.90 -3.22 7.28
CA ASP A 46 -8.76 -1.90 6.68
C ASP A 46 -8.73 -1.95 5.14
N ALA A 47 -7.87 -2.80 4.59
CA ALA A 47 -7.71 -2.99 3.15
C ALA A 47 -9.02 -3.45 2.49
N LEU A 48 -9.71 -4.41 3.09
CA LEU A 48 -10.97 -4.93 2.56
C LEU A 48 -12.09 -3.87 2.58
N LEU A 49 -12.22 -3.10 3.65
CA LEU A 49 -13.20 -2.02 3.74
C LEU A 49 -12.91 -0.88 2.75
N CYS A 50 -11.64 -0.57 2.50
CA CYS A 50 -11.26 0.32 1.41
C CYS A 50 -11.78 -0.22 0.07
N GLY A 51 -11.52 -1.49 -0.24
CA GLY A 51 -11.94 -2.10 -1.51
C GLY A 51 -13.45 -2.20 -1.67
N LEU A 52 -14.14 -2.64 -0.63
CA LEU A 52 -15.59 -2.80 -0.67
C LEU A 52 -16.33 -1.47 -0.83
N SER A 53 -15.89 -0.44 -0.10
CA SER A 53 -16.48 0.89 -0.23
C SER A 53 -16.23 1.51 -1.61
N ALA A 54 -15.07 1.25 -2.22
CA ALA A 54 -14.76 1.68 -3.57
C ALA A 54 -15.69 1.05 -4.62
N ILE A 55 -15.89 -0.26 -4.55
CA ILE A 55 -16.83 -0.96 -5.43
C ILE A 55 -18.27 -0.46 -5.20
N ALA A 56 -18.70 -0.38 -3.94
CA ALA A 56 -20.07 0.01 -3.59
C ALA A 56 -20.41 1.43 -4.06
N LEU A 57 -19.47 2.36 -4.01
CA LEU A 57 -19.63 3.73 -4.50
C LEU A 57 -19.53 3.84 -6.04
N GLY A 58 -19.15 2.78 -6.73
CA GLY A 58 -19.10 2.77 -8.19
C GLY A 58 -17.89 3.47 -8.79
N THR A 59 -16.72 3.42 -8.11
CA THR A 59 -15.47 3.92 -8.70
C THR A 59 -15.09 3.14 -9.97
N ASN A 60 -14.40 3.81 -10.89
CA ASN A 60 -14.22 3.27 -12.24
C ASN A 60 -13.34 2.01 -12.26
N ALA A 61 -12.07 2.10 -11.87
CA ALA A 61 -11.12 0.99 -12.02
C ALA A 61 -11.55 -0.31 -11.31
N PRO A 62 -11.95 -0.31 -10.03
CA PRO A 62 -12.41 -1.52 -9.35
C PRO A 62 -13.61 -2.18 -10.02
N ASN A 63 -14.58 -1.38 -10.49
CA ASN A 63 -15.79 -1.93 -11.13
C ASN A 63 -15.49 -2.46 -12.54
N VAL A 64 -14.64 -1.80 -13.31
CA VAL A 64 -14.19 -2.30 -14.62
C VAL A 64 -13.47 -3.64 -14.46
N LEU A 65 -12.47 -3.70 -13.57
CA LEU A 65 -11.68 -4.93 -13.37
C LEU A 65 -12.49 -6.06 -12.72
N ARG A 66 -13.43 -5.74 -11.81
CA ARG A 66 -14.35 -6.73 -11.25
C ARG A 66 -15.30 -7.30 -12.31
N ASN A 67 -15.87 -6.47 -13.16
CA ASN A 67 -16.74 -6.92 -14.25
C ASN A 67 -15.95 -7.73 -15.28
N GLU A 68 -14.74 -7.33 -15.61
CA GLU A 68 -13.82 -8.12 -16.42
C GLU A 68 -13.59 -9.49 -15.78
N ALA A 69 -13.19 -9.55 -14.51
CA ALA A 69 -12.94 -10.81 -13.80
C ALA A 69 -14.15 -11.75 -13.84
N LEU A 70 -15.37 -11.22 -13.66
CA LEU A 70 -16.61 -11.99 -13.74
C LEU A 70 -16.92 -12.54 -15.15
N SER A 71 -16.26 -12.06 -16.21
CA SER A 71 -16.34 -12.66 -17.56
C SER A 71 -15.39 -13.84 -17.72
N TYR A 72 -14.39 -14.00 -16.85
CA TYR A 72 -13.42 -15.11 -16.84
C TYR A 72 -13.81 -16.21 -15.83
N ARG A 73 -15.07 -16.62 -15.84
CA ARG A 73 -15.58 -17.71 -14.98
C ARG A 73 -14.87 -19.02 -15.27
N VAL A 74 -14.65 -19.80 -14.21
CA VAL A 74 -14.11 -21.16 -14.32
C VAL A 74 -15.14 -22.16 -13.85
N GLY A 75 -15.32 -23.23 -14.64
CA GLY A 75 -16.15 -24.37 -14.25
C GLY A 75 -15.40 -25.31 -13.30
N GLU A 76 -16.13 -26.16 -12.62
CA GLU A 76 -15.55 -27.16 -11.69
C GLU A 76 -14.57 -28.12 -12.39
N ASP A 77 -14.70 -28.32 -13.71
CA ASP A 77 -13.84 -29.18 -14.53
C ASP A 77 -12.53 -28.50 -14.98
N ALA A 78 -12.36 -27.19 -14.68
CA ALA A 78 -11.16 -26.47 -15.08
C ALA A 78 -9.90 -27.02 -14.38
N PRO A 79 -8.72 -26.96 -15.03
CA PRO A 79 -7.46 -27.43 -14.47
C PRO A 79 -7.14 -26.75 -13.14
N ARG A 80 -6.62 -27.52 -12.21
CA ARG A 80 -6.23 -27.10 -10.87
C ARG A 80 -4.71 -27.14 -10.71
N PRO A 81 -4.03 -26.01 -10.53
CA PRO A 81 -2.59 -26.00 -10.37
C PRO A 81 -2.18 -26.55 -9.00
N GLY A 82 -1.12 -27.33 -8.95
CA GLY A 82 -0.52 -27.85 -7.71
C GLY A 82 -1.51 -28.56 -6.80
N ARG A 83 -1.58 -28.12 -5.55
CA ARG A 83 -2.51 -28.69 -4.54
C ARG A 83 -3.89 -28.03 -4.50
N ALA A 84 -4.25 -27.25 -5.50
CA ALA A 84 -5.55 -26.60 -5.54
C ALA A 84 -6.70 -27.62 -5.54
N VAL A 85 -7.66 -27.42 -4.66
CA VAL A 85 -8.92 -28.20 -4.59
C VAL A 85 -10.06 -27.49 -5.33
N ARG A 86 -9.89 -26.20 -5.64
CA ARG A 86 -10.81 -25.38 -6.45
C ARG A 86 -10.09 -24.82 -7.67
N PRO A 87 -10.76 -24.70 -8.81
CA PRO A 87 -10.13 -24.26 -10.06
C PRO A 87 -9.88 -22.73 -10.14
N GLY A 88 -10.43 -21.96 -9.22
CA GLY A 88 -10.37 -20.50 -9.23
C GLY A 88 -10.59 -19.87 -7.87
N ALA A 89 -10.62 -18.54 -7.83
CA ALA A 89 -10.87 -17.72 -6.67
C ALA A 89 -12.07 -16.79 -6.89
N THR A 90 -12.49 -16.05 -5.86
CA THR A 90 -13.66 -15.18 -5.92
C THR A 90 -13.29 -13.71 -5.88
N VAL A 91 -14.08 -12.87 -6.54
CA VAL A 91 -14.00 -11.41 -6.40
C VAL A 91 -14.91 -10.93 -5.26
N PHE A 92 -14.64 -9.77 -4.71
CA PHE A 92 -15.46 -9.17 -3.65
C PHE A 92 -16.93 -9.08 -4.03
N GLY A 93 -17.80 -9.53 -3.13
CA GLY A 93 -19.24 -9.54 -3.30
C GLY A 93 -19.72 -10.54 -4.36
N SER A 94 -19.06 -11.71 -4.47
CA SER A 94 -19.47 -12.77 -5.40
C SER A 94 -19.00 -14.15 -4.91
N SER A 95 -19.83 -15.17 -5.13
CA SER A 95 -19.49 -16.59 -4.96
C SER A 95 -18.95 -17.23 -6.25
N VAL A 96 -18.98 -16.50 -7.37
CA VAL A 96 -18.55 -17.01 -8.67
C VAL A 96 -17.04 -17.21 -8.70
N LEU A 97 -16.62 -18.43 -9.07
CA LEU A 97 -15.21 -18.73 -9.30
C LEU A 97 -14.77 -18.14 -10.65
N VAL A 98 -13.68 -17.39 -10.60
CA VAL A 98 -13.04 -16.82 -11.79
C VAL A 98 -11.56 -17.23 -11.83
N GLN A 99 -10.90 -17.01 -12.96
CA GLN A 99 -9.46 -17.22 -13.06
C GLN A 99 -8.75 -16.47 -11.94
N PRO A 100 -7.80 -17.09 -11.20
CA PRO A 100 -7.23 -16.50 -9.98
C PRO A 100 -6.47 -15.20 -10.25
N GLU A 101 -5.80 -15.05 -11.38
CA GLU A 101 -5.17 -13.79 -11.79
C GLU A 101 -6.19 -12.67 -11.95
N LYS A 102 -7.39 -12.99 -12.45
CA LYS A 102 -8.49 -12.02 -12.60
C LYS A 102 -9.14 -11.68 -11.26
N ALA A 103 -9.26 -12.64 -10.35
CA ALA A 103 -9.69 -12.35 -8.97
C ALA A 103 -8.67 -11.44 -8.25
N ALA A 104 -7.37 -11.73 -8.41
CA ALA A 104 -6.31 -10.96 -7.78
C ALA A 104 -6.29 -9.51 -8.27
N VAL A 105 -6.32 -9.28 -9.60
CA VAL A 105 -6.29 -7.89 -10.13
C VAL A 105 -7.51 -7.10 -9.69
N ALA A 106 -8.70 -7.68 -9.74
CA ALA A 106 -9.94 -6.99 -9.35
C ALA A 106 -9.94 -6.59 -7.86
N ASN A 107 -9.59 -7.52 -6.99
CA ASN A 107 -9.61 -7.30 -5.55
C ASN A 107 -8.47 -6.38 -5.09
N CYS A 108 -7.26 -6.54 -5.62
CA CYS A 108 -6.12 -5.66 -5.29
C CYS A 108 -6.34 -4.22 -5.79
N ALA A 109 -6.94 -4.03 -6.97
CA ALA A 109 -7.29 -2.70 -7.48
C ALA A 109 -8.32 -2.01 -6.56
N ALA A 110 -9.32 -2.76 -6.11
CA ALA A 110 -10.31 -2.24 -5.17
C ALA A 110 -9.66 -1.79 -3.86
N VAL A 111 -8.80 -2.61 -3.26
CA VAL A 111 -8.07 -2.28 -2.02
C VAL A 111 -7.32 -0.95 -2.13
N ARG A 112 -6.66 -0.72 -3.27
CA ARG A 112 -5.80 0.46 -3.47
C ARG A 112 -6.54 1.73 -3.88
N GLU A 113 -7.79 1.62 -4.30
CA GLU A 113 -8.53 2.69 -4.99
C GLU A 113 -8.53 4.02 -4.25
N TRP A 114 -8.80 4.00 -2.94
CA TRP A 114 -8.89 5.22 -2.13
C TRP A 114 -7.55 5.79 -1.67
N ASP A 115 -6.43 5.12 -1.94
CA ASP A 115 -5.14 5.46 -1.32
C ASP A 115 -5.21 5.58 0.21
N SER A 116 -5.99 4.71 0.84
CA SER A 116 -6.31 4.73 2.27
C SER A 116 -5.85 3.48 3.02
N ASN A 117 -5.39 2.45 2.29
CA ASN A 117 -4.83 1.23 2.87
C ASN A 117 -3.42 1.45 3.42
N GLY A 118 -2.91 0.47 4.17
CA GLY A 118 -1.62 0.54 4.87
C GLY A 118 -0.44 0.82 3.95
N THR A 119 0.54 1.54 4.47
CA THR A 119 1.76 1.94 3.75
C THR A 119 3.02 1.76 4.59
N ASN A 120 4.17 1.70 3.95
CA ASN A 120 5.47 1.73 4.61
C ASN A 120 6.47 2.59 3.84
N PHE A 121 7.49 3.05 4.56
CA PHE A 121 8.72 3.57 4.00
C PHE A 121 9.84 2.62 4.42
N GLY A 122 10.56 2.03 3.47
CA GLY A 122 11.56 0.99 3.70
C GLY A 122 12.68 1.47 4.63
N PHE A 123 12.50 1.27 5.93
CA PHE A 123 13.40 1.75 6.96
C PHE A 123 13.43 0.79 8.16
N ASN A 124 14.58 0.15 8.35
CA ASN A 124 14.87 -0.66 9.52
C ASN A 124 16.33 -0.44 9.96
N PRO A 125 16.59 0.57 10.81
CA PRO A 125 17.94 0.91 11.23
C PRO A 125 18.62 -0.18 12.07
N LYS A 126 17.85 -1.08 12.70
CA LYS A 126 18.41 -2.21 13.45
C LYS A 126 19.13 -3.21 12.54
N LEU A 127 18.66 -3.35 11.30
CA LEU A 127 19.26 -4.18 10.28
C LEU A 127 20.19 -3.39 9.34
N GLY A 128 20.33 -2.07 9.55
CA GLY A 128 21.08 -1.21 8.64
C GLY A 128 20.37 -0.91 7.31
N HIS A 129 19.08 -1.20 7.22
CA HIS A 129 18.27 -1.07 6.02
C HIS A 129 17.58 0.30 5.97
N THR A 130 17.96 1.14 5.02
CA THR A 130 17.51 2.55 4.94
C THR A 130 17.25 3.04 3.51
N ALA A 131 16.89 2.16 2.59
CA ALA A 131 16.64 2.55 1.19
C ALA A 131 15.45 3.49 1.01
N GLY A 132 14.51 3.51 1.97
CA GLY A 132 13.41 4.46 1.99
C GLY A 132 12.42 4.29 0.84
N GLU A 133 12.24 3.07 0.30
CA GLU A 133 11.27 2.83 -0.75
C GLU A 133 9.85 2.79 -0.21
N PHE A 134 8.93 3.27 -1.01
CA PHE A 134 7.51 3.19 -0.68
C PHE A 134 6.97 1.76 -0.81
N GLY A 135 5.88 1.47 -0.09
CA GLY A 135 5.15 0.23 -0.23
C GLY A 135 3.74 0.36 0.35
N HIS A 136 2.83 -0.47 -0.14
CA HIS A 136 1.45 -0.53 0.35
C HIS A 136 1.01 -1.99 0.45
N ASN A 137 0.02 -2.27 1.30
CA ASN A 137 -0.52 -3.62 1.47
C ASN A 137 -1.66 -3.94 0.49
N ASP A 138 -1.48 -3.58 -0.76
CA ASP A 138 -2.46 -3.80 -1.85
C ASP A 138 -2.74 -5.28 -2.11
N PHE A 139 -1.89 -6.18 -1.63
CA PHE A 139 -1.69 -7.53 -2.12
C PHE A 139 -2.33 -8.65 -1.28
N TYR A 140 -2.94 -8.34 -0.15
CA TYR A 140 -3.57 -9.36 0.71
C TYR A 140 -4.57 -10.28 -0.01
N PRO A 141 -5.32 -9.79 -1.02
CA PRO A 141 -6.19 -10.65 -1.81
C PRO A 141 -5.48 -11.83 -2.49
N VAL A 142 -4.16 -11.77 -2.72
CA VAL A 142 -3.37 -12.88 -3.29
C VAL A 142 -3.35 -14.08 -2.36
N ALA A 143 -3.04 -13.84 -1.07
CA ALA A 143 -3.01 -14.90 -0.07
C ALA A 143 -4.41 -15.51 0.15
N VAL A 144 -5.45 -14.66 0.14
CA VAL A 144 -6.84 -15.13 0.25
C VAL A 144 -7.23 -15.98 -0.97
N ALA A 145 -6.90 -15.54 -2.19
CA ALA A 145 -7.18 -16.31 -3.41
C ALA A 145 -6.48 -17.67 -3.41
N ALA A 146 -5.19 -17.70 -3.00
CA ALA A 146 -4.45 -18.96 -2.87
C ALA A 146 -5.06 -19.88 -1.80
N ALA A 147 -5.46 -19.33 -0.65
CA ALA A 147 -6.12 -20.09 0.42
C ALA A 147 -7.48 -20.66 -0.04
N GLN A 148 -8.29 -19.87 -0.76
CA GLN A 148 -9.55 -20.34 -1.36
C GLN A 148 -9.32 -21.50 -2.33
N MET A 149 -8.32 -21.39 -3.21
CA MET A 149 -8.00 -22.43 -4.18
C MET A 149 -7.48 -23.70 -3.54
N ALA A 150 -6.60 -23.58 -2.55
CA ALA A 150 -5.96 -24.72 -1.89
C ALA A 150 -6.80 -25.31 -0.74
N GLY A 151 -7.98 -24.73 -0.44
CA GLY A 151 -8.84 -25.20 0.65
C GLY A 151 -8.20 -25.01 2.04
N LEU A 152 -7.41 -23.96 2.20
CA LEU A 152 -6.69 -23.65 3.45
C LEU A 152 -7.57 -22.80 4.39
N ASP A 153 -7.22 -22.84 5.66
CA ASP A 153 -7.86 -22.04 6.69
C ASP A 153 -7.36 -20.59 6.77
N GLY A 154 -7.93 -19.84 7.69
CA GLY A 154 -7.57 -18.45 7.92
C GLY A 154 -6.17 -18.29 8.50
N ARG A 155 -5.65 -19.26 9.24
CA ARG A 155 -4.27 -19.25 9.74
C ARG A 155 -3.26 -19.25 8.59
N ALA A 156 -3.48 -20.12 7.61
CA ALA A 156 -2.65 -20.19 6.41
C ALA A 156 -2.75 -18.90 5.57
N ALA A 157 -3.96 -18.33 5.42
CA ALA A 157 -4.15 -17.04 4.74
C ALA A 157 -3.40 -15.90 5.46
N MET A 158 -3.45 -15.86 6.81
CA MET A 158 -2.73 -14.90 7.64
C MET A 158 -1.22 -15.03 7.47
N LEU A 159 -0.67 -16.24 7.52
CA LEU A 159 0.76 -16.46 7.27
C LEU A 159 1.16 -16.02 5.85
N GLY A 160 0.30 -16.27 4.86
CA GLY A 160 0.52 -15.77 3.50
C GLY A 160 0.57 -14.24 3.42
N MET A 161 -0.31 -13.53 4.12
CA MET A 161 -0.28 -12.05 4.17
C MET A 161 0.97 -11.53 4.87
N ILE A 162 1.37 -12.14 5.99
CA ILE A 162 2.59 -11.78 6.72
C ILE A 162 3.83 -12.03 5.85
N ALA A 163 3.94 -13.19 5.20
CA ALA A 163 5.04 -13.50 4.29
C ALA A 163 5.11 -12.51 3.12
N HIS A 164 3.95 -12.11 2.60
CA HIS A 164 3.89 -11.12 1.52
C HIS A 164 4.44 -9.77 1.97
N ASP A 165 3.97 -9.25 3.11
CA ASP A 165 4.47 -7.98 3.66
C ASP A 165 5.95 -8.08 4.05
N GLU A 166 6.41 -9.22 4.56
CA GLU A 166 7.81 -9.43 4.90
C GLU A 166 8.70 -9.36 3.65
N ILE A 167 8.39 -10.14 2.60
CA ILE A 167 9.21 -10.15 1.38
C ILE A 167 9.24 -8.77 0.73
N ARG A 168 8.07 -8.16 0.45
CA ARG A 168 8.04 -6.85 -0.22
C ARG A 168 8.58 -5.72 0.65
N GLY A 169 8.31 -5.78 1.96
CA GLY A 169 8.74 -4.76 2.91
C GLY A 169 10.25 -4.76 3.10
N ARG A 170 10.88 -5.93 3.24
CA ARG A 170 12.34 -6.04 3.34
C ARG A 170 13.03 -5.66 2.04
N LEU A 171 12.46 -5.99 0.87
CA LEU A 171 12.96 -5.50 -0.42
C LEU A 171 12.88 -3.97 -0.49
N ALA A 172 11.82 -3.35 0.00
CA ALA A 172 11.68 -1.89 0.07
C ALA A 172 12.69 -1.25 1.04
N GLU A 173 13.10 -1.96 2.08
CA GLU A 173 14.13 -1.50 3.04
C GLU A 173 15.53 -1.47 2.44
N VAL A 174 15.83 -2.36 1.47
CA VAL A 174 17.18 -2.54 0.93
C VAL A 174 17.37 -1.99 -0.47
N PHE A 175 16.31 -1.76 -1.24
CA PHE A 175 16.42 -1.29 -2.63
C PHE A 175 15.33 -0.30 -3.03
N SER A 176 15.74 0.91 -3.43
CA SER A 176 14.84 2.00 -3.85
C SER A 176 14.62 2.01 -5.36
N LEU A 177 13.55 1.37 -5.83
CA LEU A 177 13.13 1.37 -7.24
C LEU A 177 12.76 2.76 -7.76
N LYS A 178 12.17 3.62 -6.90
CA LYS A 178 11.80 4.99 -7.27
C LYS A 178 12.99 5.84 -7.73
N SER A 179 14.17 5.55 -7.21
CA SER A 179 15.42 6.24 -7.61
C SER A 179 15.75 5.99 -9.08
N TYR A 180 15.24 4.92 -9.67
CA TYR A 180 15.41 4.53 -11.06
C TYR A 180 14.16 4.76 -11.92
N LYS A 181 13.18 5.52 -11.41
CA LYS A 181 11.89 5.76 -12.09
C LYS A 181 11.04 4.50 -12.31
N ILE A 182 11.29 3.46 -11.52
CA ILE A 182 10.50 2.23 -11.47
C ILE A 182 9.56 2.31 -10.27
N ASP A 183 8.35 1.77 -10.43
CA ASP A 183 7.35 1.79 -9.36
C ASP A 183 7.61 0.67 -8.34
N HIS A 184 7.43 1.00 -7.07
CA HIS A 184 7.64 0.09 -5.93
C HIS A 184 6.80 -1.20 -5.99
N VAL A 185 5.75 -1.24 -6.78
CA VAL A 185 4.86 -2.41 -6.88
C VAL A 185 5.55 -3.65 -7.43
N LEU A 186 6.73 -3.52 -8.07
CA LEU A 186 7.55 -4.66 -8.46
C LEU A 186 7.94 -5.54 -7.27
N HIS A 187 8.28 -4.95 -6.11
CA HIS A 187 8.54 -5.72 -4.88
C HIS A 187 7.33 -6.56 -4.46
N GLY A 188 6.12 -5.98 -4.60
CA GLY A 188 4.87 -6.69 -4.36
C GLY A 188 4.60 -7.81 -5.36
N GLY A 189 4.96 -7.63 -6.62
CA GLY A 189 4.88 -8.68 -7.64
C GLY A 189 5.78 -9.88 -7.33
N ILE A 190 7.01 -9.64 -6.89
CA ILE A 190 7.94 -10.68 -6.42
C ILE A 190 7.33 -11.46 -5.24
N ALA A 191 6.85 -10.73 -4.23
CA ALA A 191 6.20 -11.33 -3.06
C ALA A 191 4.93 -12.11 -3.44
N SER A 192 4.13 -11.58 -4.38
CA SER A 192 2.92 -12.27 -4.87
C SER A 192 3.25 -13.60 -5.55
N ALA A 193 4.27 -13.63 -6.39
CA ALA A 193 4.72 -14.87 -7.03
C ALA A 193 5.19 -15.90 -6.00
N ALA A 194 5.98 -15.47 -5.01
CA ALA A 194 6.50 -16.33 -3.96
C ALA A 194 5.38 -16.93 -3.10
N VAL A 195 4.50 -16.08 -2.58
CA VAL A 195 3.43 -16.49 -1.65
C VAL A 195 2.38 -17.33 -2.36
N PHE A 196 1.89 -16.87 -3.53
CA PHE A 196 0.88 -17.62 -4.28
C PHE A 196 1.39 -19.00 -4.68
N GLY A 197 2.64 -19.08 -5.20
CA GLY A 197 3.26 -20.35 -5.55
C GLY A 197 3.44 -21.29 -4.35
N ALA A 198 3.98 -20.80 -3.25
CA ALA A 198 4.20 -21.58 -2.04
C ALA A 198 2.88 -22.11 -1.45
N MET A 199 1.84 -21.28 -1.40
CA MET A 199 0.50 -21.67 -0.92
C MET A 199 -0.17 -22.71 -1.83
N LEU A 200 0.09 -22.71 -3.13
CA LEU A 200 -0.40 -23.74 -4.06
C LEU A 200 0.51 -24.97 -4.19
N GLY A 201 1.62 -25.03 -3.43
CA GLY A 201 2.53 -26.16 -3.42
C GLY A 201 3.47 -26.24 -4.63
N ALA A 202 3.76 -25.10 -5.28
CA ALA A 202 4.79 -25.01 -6.31
C ALA A 202 6.17 -25.43 -5.75
N SER A 203 7.03 -25.99 -6.60
CA SER A 203 8.42 -26.25 -6.25
C SER A 203 9.22 -24.96 -6.08
N GLU A 204 10.39 -25.03 -5.48
CA GLU A 204 11.28 -23.87 -5.34
C GLU A 204 11.69 -23.31 -6.71
N GLU A 205 11.96 -24.19 -7.67
CA GLU A 205 12.32 -23.86 -9.04
C GLU A 205 11.17 -23.22 -9.81
N GLU A 206 9.93 -23.66 -9.58
CA GLU A 206 8.73 -23.06 -10.18
C GLU A 206 8.49 -21.66 -9.63
N ILE A 207 8.70 -21.44 -8.34
CA ILE A 207 8.59 -20.12 -7.70
C ILE A 207 9.72 -19.20 -8.19
N GLU A 208 10.96 -19.69 -8.23
CA GLU A 208 12.08 -18.93 -8.79
C GLU A 208 11.80 -18.50 -10.23
N SER A 209 11.33 -19.43 -11.06
CA SER A 209 10.96 -19.17 -12.44
C SER A 209 9.88 -18.08 -12.55
N ALA A 210 8.86 -18.12 -11.68
CA ALA A 210 7.81 -17.11 -11.65
C ALA A 210 8.35 -15.72 -11.22
N ILE A 211 9.20 -15.66 -10.20
CA ILE A 211 9.88 -14.43 -9.78
C ILE A 211 10.72 -13.87 -10.94
N GLY A 212 11.49 -14.72 -11.61
CA GLY A 212 12.27 -14.35 -12.78
C GLY A 212 11.43 -13.74 -13.90
N MET A 213 10.26 -14.34 -14.20
CA MET A 213 9.33 -13.79 -15.19
C MET A 213 8.78 -12.41 -14.76
N VAL A 214 8.41 -12.25 -13.48
CA VAL A 214 7.91 -10.96 -12.97
C VAL A 214 8.96 -9.86 -13.15
N VAL A 215 10.19 -10.11 -12.75
CA VAL A 215 11.28 -9.12 -12.84
C VAL A 215 11.71 -8.85 -14.28
N ALA A 216 11.62 -9.84 -15.18
CA ALA A 216 12.01 -9.67 -16.56
C ALA A 216 10.93 -9.00 -17.43
N HIS A 217 9.64 -9.18 -17.13
CA HIS A 217 8.55 -8.80 -18.04
C HIS A 217 7.56 -7.79 -17.47
N ALA A 218 7.45 -7.64 -16.13
CA ALA A 218 6.43 -6.81 -15.50
C ALA A 218 7.03 -5.65 -14.69
N VAL A 219 7.98 -4.92 -15.27
CA VAL A 219 8.62 -3.77 -14.64
C VAL A 219 7.80 -2.50 -14.89
N PRO A 220 7.04 -2.00 -13.90
CA PRO A 220 6.20 -0.82 -14.08
C PRO A 220 7.02 0.47 -13.92
N PHE A 221 6.97 1.34 -14.92
CA PHE A 221 7.60 2.66 -14.81
C PHE A 221 6.72 3.66 -14.05
N ARG A 222 7.34 4.64 -13.40
CA ARG A 222 6.65 5.70 -12.67
C ARG A 222 5.86 6.69 -13.56
N ALA A 223 5.82 6.48 -14.87
CA ALA A 223 4.94 7.22 -15.78
C ALA A 223 3.47 7.19 -15.34
N ILE A 224 3.03 6.11 -14.69
CA ILE A 224 1.69 5.95 -14.11
C ILE A 224 1.39 6.95 -12.96
N ARG A 225 2.43 7.55 -12.36
CA ARG A 225 2.35 8.51 -11.25
C ARG A 225 2.81 9.91 -11.65
N ALA A 226 3.14 10.12 -12.92
CA ALA A 226 3.63 11.40 -13.44
C ALA A 226 2.51 12.20 -14.11
N GLY A 227 2.68 13.52 -14.18
CA GLY A 227 1.78 14.43 -14.86
C GLY A 227 0.87 15.21 -13.93
N LYS A 228 0.16 16.19 -14.51
CA LYS A 228 -0.74 17.10 -13.79
C LYS A 228 -2.00 16.42 -13.30
N GLN A 229 -2.50 15.45 -14.10
CA GLN A 229 -3.67 14.64 -13.73
C GLN A 229 -3.28 13.17 -13.75
N LEU A 230 -3.73 12.45 -12.73
CA LEU A 230 -3.54 11.02 -12.59
C LEU A 230 -4.77 10.26 -13.08
N SER A 231 -4.58 9.01 -13.47
CA SER A 231 -5.60 8.14 -14.03
C SER A 231 -5.76 6.85 -13.20
N ASP A 232 -6.68 5.99 -13.60
CA ASP A 232 -6.92 4.66 -13.00
C ASP A 232 -5.65 3.82 -12.88
N SER A 233 -4.70 3.97 -13.81
CA SER A 233 -3.42 3.26 -13.78
C SER A 233 -2.61 3.51 -12.50
N LYS A 234 -2.78 4.67 -11.85
CA LYS A 234 -2.10 4.98 -10.58
C LYS A 234 -2.53 4.03 -9.47
N GLY A 235 -3.84 3.85 -9.27
CA GLY A 235 -4.40 2.95 -8.25
C GLY A 235 -4.27 1.48 -8.62
N SER A 236 -4.32 1.13 -9.91
CA SER A 236 -4.33 -0.25 -10.39
C SER A 236 -2.94 -0.84 -10.65
N SER A 237 -1.85 -0.10 -10.48
CA SER A 237 -0.50 -0.57 -10.83
C SER A 237 -0.10 -1.84 -10.08
N ALA A 238 -0.30 -1.88 -8.76
CA ALA A 238 -0.04 -3.07 -7.95
C ALA A 238 -0.89 -4.26 -8.41
N ALA A 239 -2.15 -4.02 -8.69
CA ALA A 239 -3.09 -5.04 -9.12
C ALA A 239 -2.69 -5.66 -10.46
N ILE A 240 -2.30 -4.85 -11.45
CA ILE A 240 -1.82 -5.31 -12.77
C ILE A 240 -0.53 -6.13 -12.62
N THR A 241 0.40 -5.69 -11.78
CA THR A 241 1.63 -6.45 -11.50
C THR A 241 1.31 -7.79 -10.82
N THR A 242 0.32 -7.81 -9.94
CA THR A 242 -0.14 -9.02 -9.24
C THR A 242 -0.84 -9.99 -10.19
N GLU A 243 -1.65 -9.50 -11.13
CA GLU A 243 -2.25 -10.32 -12.19
C GLU A 243 -1.18 -11.12 -12.94
N PHE A 244 -0.13 -10.41 -13.37
CA PHE A 244 0.98 -11.06 -14.05
C PHE A 244 1.73 -12.05 -13.13
N ALA A 245 1.95 -11.72 -11.85
CA ALA A 245 2.63 -12.60 -10.91
C ALA A 245 1.89 -13.93 -10.71
N VAL A 246 0.57 -13.88 -10.52
CA VAL A 246 -0.28 -15.08 -10.41
C VAL A 246 -0.26 -15.91 -11.70
N LEU A 247 -0.33 -15.24 -12.85
CA LEU A 247 -0.23 -15.90 -14.14
C LEU A 247 1.16 -16.54 -14.37
N ALA A 248 2.24 -15.87 -13.94
CA ALA A 248 3.60 -16.40 -14.01
C ALA A 248 3.75 -17.68 -13.18
N VAL A 249 3.18 -17.74 -11.99
CA VAL A 249 3.15 -18.95 -11.16
C VAL A 249 2.40 -20.09 -11.89
N LYS A 250 1.21 -19.82 -12.41
CA LYS A 250 0.44 -20.82 -13.17
C LYS A 250 1.22 -21.37 -14.37
N ARG A 251 1.93 -20.49 -15.08
CA ARG A 251 2.77 -20.88 -16.23
C ARG A 251 3.95 -21.73 -15.77
N SER A 252 4.64 -21.35 -14.68
CA SER A 252 5.76 -22.14 -14.14
C SER A 252 5.31 -23.53 -13.71
N MET A 253 4.20 -23.64 -12.98
CA MET A 253 3.63 -24.92 -12.57
C MET A 253 3.13 -25.79 -13.75
N ALA A 254 2.90 -25.17 -14.92
CA ALA A 254 2.61 -25.85 -16.18
C ALA A 254 3.88 -26.18 -16.98
N GLY A 255 5.09 -25.94 -16.43
CA GLY A 255 6.36 -26.28 -17.06
C GLY A 255 7.03 -25.16 -17.86
N PHE A 256 6.49 -23.92 -17.81
CA PHE A 256 7.17 -22.77 -18.43
C PHE A 256 8.35 -22.35 -17.56
N VAL A 257 9.54 -22.22 -18.19
CA VAL A 257 10.79 -21.87 -17.47
C VAL A 257 11.12 -20.40 -17.72
N GLY A 258 11.11 -19.61 -16.64
CA GLY A 258 11.56 -18.22 -16.62
C GLY A 258 13.05 -18.07 -16.30
N PRO A 259 13.56 -16.82 -16.32
CA PRO A 259 14.94 -16.53 -15.94
C PRO A 259 15.24 -16.97 -14.51
N LYS A 260 16.41 -17.56 -14.30
CA LYS A 260 16.90 -17.94 -12.98
C LYS A 260 17.83 -16.87 -12.40
N ASP A 261 17.96 -16.89 -11.07
CA ASP A 261 18.92 -16.05 -10.33
C ASP A 261 18.85 -14.56 -10.72
N ILE A 262 17.63 -14.07 -10.82
CA ILE A 262 17.32 -12.77 -11.44
C ILE A 262 17.90 -11.57 -10.69
N PHE A 263 18.18 -11.70 -9.39
CA PHE A 263 18.74 -10.61 -8.57
C PHE A 263 20.20 -10.33 -8.88
N ARG A 264 20.96 -11.36 -9.30
CA ARG A 264 22.35 -11.22 -9.71
C ARG A 264 22.53 -11.00 -11.21
N ASN A 265 21.45 -11.10 -11.98
CA ASN A 265 21.52 -10.93 -13.43
C ASN A 265 21.88 -9.48 -13.79
N PRO A 266 22.97 -9.23 -14.52
CA PRO A 266 23.45 -7.88 -14.84
C PRO A 266 22.51 -7.08 -15.74
N GLU A 267 21.56 -7.73 -16.43
CA GLU A 267 20.57 -7.07 -17.28
C GLU A 267 19.20 -6.96 -16.60
N ALA A 268 19.07 -7.42 -15.35
CA ALA A 268 17.86 -7.25 -14.57
C ALA A 268 17.90 -5.96 -13.72
N VAL A 269 16.73 -5.47 -13.36
CA VAL A 269 16.51 -4.17 -12.69
C VAL A 269 17.41 -3.94 -11.48
N PHE A 270 17.73 -4.96 -10.70
CA PHE A 270 18.51 -4.82 -9.46
C PHE A 270 19.98 -4.49 -9.72
N ARG A 271 20.53 -4.88 -10.88
CA ARG A 271 21.92 -4.62 -11.26
C ARG A 271 22.09 -3.66 -12.43
N LEU A 272 21.04 -3.46 -13.21
CA LEU A 272 21.05 -2.59 -14.39
C LEU A 272 21.55 -1.16 -14.06
N PHE A 273 21.31 -0.69 -12.84
CA PHE A 273 21.58 0.68 -12.38
C PHE A 273 22.74 0.79 -11.40
N GLU A 274 23.59 -0.21 -11.27
CA GLU A 274 24.76 -0.16 -10.38
C GLU A 274 25.79 0.89 -10.75
N GLY A 275 25.66 1.49 -11.92
CA GLY A 275 26.50 2.62 -12.33
C GLY A 275 26.20 3.06 -13.76
N PRO A 276 26.47 4.34 -14.06
CA PRO A 276 26.30 4.86 -15.40
C PRO A 276 27.23 4.12 -16.38
N GLY A 277 26.69 3.58 -17.45
CA GLY A 277 27.42 2.97 -18.55
C GLY A 277 27.78 1.49 -18.41
N GLN A 278 27.39 0.80 -17.33
CA GLN A 278 27.63 -0.66 -17.24
C GLN A 278 26.85 -1.44 -18.29
N MET A 279 25.61 -1.06 -18.54
CA MET A 279 24.74 -1.66 -19.57
C MET A 279 25.31 -1.50 -20.99
N PHE A 280 26.11 -0.45 -21.22
CA PHE A 280 26.78 -0.18 -22.49
C PHE A 280 28.30 -0.39 -22.44
N ALA A 281 28.79 -1.03 -21.38
CA ALA A 281 30.18 -1.50 -21.40
C ALA A 281 30.33 -2.38 -22.64
N LYS A 282 31.39 -2.13 -23.44
CA LYS A 282 31.60 -2.83 -24.71
C LYS A 282 31.45 -4.32 -24.49
N VAL A 283 30.67 -4.97 -25.34
CA VAL A 283 30.58 -6.42 -25.40
C VAL A 283 32.01 -6.97 -25.47
N GLY A 284 32.41 -7.80 -24.50
CA GLY A 284 33.79 -8.30 -24.39
C GLY A 284 34.75 -7.44 -23.57
N SER A 285 34.34 -6.28 -23.01
CA SER A 285 35.16 -5.59 -22.01
C SER A 285 35.10 -6.36 -20.68
N GLU A 286 36.26 -6.66 -20.09
CA GLU A 286 36.31 -7.21 -18.75
C GLU A 286 35.66 -6.22 -17.79
N ALA A 287 34.82 -6.72 -16.87
CA ALA A 287 34.26 -5.87 -15.83
C ALA A 287 35.41 -5.33 -14.99
N LYS A 288 35.30 -4.05 -14.67
CA LYS A 288 36.33 -3.38 -13.85
C LYS A 288 36.42 -3.94 -12.43
N ASN A 289 35.39 -4.65 -11.98
CA ASN A 289 35.38 -5.34 -10.69
C ASN A 289 34.73 -6.73 -10.85
N PRO A 290 35.52 -7.81 -10.96
CA PRO A 290 35.03 -9.18 -11.06
C PRO A 290 34.18 -9.61 -9.84
N GLU A 291 34.49 -9.07 -8.65
CA GLU A 291 33.76 -9.41 -7.41
C GLU A 291 32.33 -8.89 -7.40
N SER A 292 32.03 -7.79 -8.10
CA SER A 292 30.68 -7.25 -8.23
C SER A 292 29.79 -7.99 -9.23
N ARG A 293 30.34 -8.89 -10.05
CA ARG A 293 29.60 -9.60 -11.10
C ARG A 293 28.64 -10.65 -10.57
N ASP A 294 28.95 -11.26 -9.43
CA ASP A 294 28.23 -12.42 -8.92
C ASP A 294 27.38 -12.13 -7.67
N ALA A 295 27.16 -10.86 -7.35
CA ALA A 295 26.36 -10.43 -6.23
C ALA A 295 25.22 -9.50 -6.65
N SER A 296 24.10 -9.55 -5.94
CA SER A 296 23.06 -8.52 -5.95
C SER A 296 23.53 -7.29 -5.14
N PRO A 297 22.84 -6.15 -5.20
CA PRO A 297 23.27 -4.96 -4.46
C PRO A 297 22.96 -4.99 -2.94
N PHE A 298 22.38 -6.07 -2.40
CA PHE A 298 21.96 -6.12 -1.00
C PHE A 298 21.89 -7.55 -0.44
N ASP A 299 22.11 -7.69 0.87
CA ASP A 299 21.65 -8.85 1.62
C ASP A 299 20.17 -8.71 1.96
N LEU A 300 19.41 -9.81 2.02
CA LEU A 300 18.00 -9.79 2.37
C LEU A 300 17.77 -10.60 3.65
N HIS A 301 17.18 -9.95 4.66
CA HIS A 301 16.85 -10.54 5.94
C HIS A 301 15.33 -10.74 6.04
N LEU A 302 14.88 -11.98 6.23
CA LEU A 302 13.46 -12.35 6.28
C LEU A 302 13.13 -12.99 7.62
N ALA A 303 12.22 -12.42 8.38
CA ALA A 303 11.82 -12.91 9.70
C ALA A 303 11.06 -14.24 9.60
N MET A 304 11.38 -15.16 10.51
CA MET A 304 10.69 -16.45 10.64
C MET A 304 9.83 -16.50 11.89
N ARG A 305 10.19 -15.77 12.95
CA ARG A 305 9.50 -15.82 14.24
C ARG A 305 9.67 -14.53 15.05
N GLY A 306 8.79 -14.35 16.06
CA GLY A 306 8.81 -13.20 16.95
C GLY A 306 8.10 -11.98 16.35
N ASP A 307 8.56 -10.79 16.71
CA ASP A 307 7.85 -9.54 16.39
C ASP A 307 8.58 -8.65 15.37
N ASP A 308 9.78 -9.02 14.91
CA ASP A 308 10.55 -8.20 13.96
C ASP A 308 10.17 -8.50 12.50
N PHE A 309 8.91 -8.32 12.16
CA PHE A 309 8.39 -8.43 10.79
C PHE A 309 8.20 -7.04 10.16
N ALA A 310 8.36 -6.95 8.85
CA ALA A 310 8.21 -5.69 8.10
C ALA A 310 6.85 -5.00 8.32
N VAL A 311 5.79 -5.77 8.52
CA VAL A 311 4.45 -5.24 8.83
C VAL A 311 4.44 -4.38 10.10
N MET A 312 5.33 -4.64 11.05
CA MET A 312 5.43 -3.82 12.28
C MET A 312 5.93 -2.41 12.03
N GLY A 313 6.66 -2.19 10.94
CA GLY A 313 7.07 -0.86 10.46
C GLY A 313 6.03 -0.14 9.60
N MET A 314 4.90 -0.77 9.28
CA MET A 314 3.87 -0.17 8.44
C MET A 314 2.97 0.81 9.22
N HIS A 315 2.42 1.78 8.48
CA HIS A 315 1.58 2.86 8.97
C HIS A 315 0.13 2.70 8.50
N PHE A 316 -0.82 3.03 9.36
CA PHE A 316 -2.23 3.19 8.97
C PHE A 316 -2.47 4.60 8.43
N LYS A 317 -3.25 4.70 7.37
CA LYS A 317 -3.84 5.97 6.95
C LYS A 317 -5.21 6.14 7.60
N LEU A 318 -5.39 7.21 8.32
CA LEU A 318 -6.65 7.53 9.00
C LEU A 318 -7.48 8.46 8.13
N GLY A 319 -7.97 7.91 7.03
CA GLY A 319 -8.71 8.61 5.99
C GLY A 319 -8.10 8.40 4.60
N LEU A 320 -8.62 9.13 3.62
CA LEU A 320 -8.20 9.06 2.22
C LEU A 320 -7.20 10.18 1.93
N TYR A 321 -5.93 9.84 1.87
CA TYR A 321 -4.87 10.79 1.54
C TYR A 321 -3.56 10.06 1.22
N GLU A 322 -2.75 10.67 0.39
CA GLU A 322 -1.37 10.22 0.22
C GLU A 322 -0.59 10.44 1.53
N HIS A 323 0.14 9.41 1.98
CA HIS A 323 0.66 9.35 3.36
C HIS A 323 1.68 10.43 3.72
N GLN A 324 2.39 11.00 2.76
CA GLN A 324 3.31 12.11 3.02
C GLN A 324 2.59 13.38 3.51
N SER A 325 1.26 13.47 3.34
CA SER A 325 0.42 14.53 3.90
C SER A 325 0.10 14.33 5.39
N ALA A 326 0.34 13.15 5.96
CA ALA A 326 -0.12 12.82 7.32
C ALA A 326 0.46 13.75 8.39
N GLY A 327 1.71 14.20 8.23
CA GLY A 327 2.31 15.19 9.14
C GLY A 327 1.60 16.54 9.10
N ALA A 328 1.26 17.03 7.91
CA ALA A 328 0.50 18.26 7.75
C ALA A 328 -0.94 18.14 8.24
N ILE A 329 -1.59 16.99 8.02
CA ILE A 329 -2.92 16.68 8.58
C ILE A 329 -2.89 16.76 10.09
N GLN A 330 -1.93 16.09 10.75
CA GLN A 330 -1.77 16.15 12.20
C GLN A 330 -1.56 17.59 12.66
N GLY A 331 -0.67 18.34 12.01
CA GLY A 331 -0.41 19.73 12.36
C GLY A 331 -1.68 20.59 12.29
N VAL A 332 -2.53 20.42 11.28
CA VAL A 332 -3.81 21.15 11.17
C VAL A 332 -4.80 20.71 12.23
N VAL A 333 -4.96 19.41 12.49
CA VAL A 333 -5.86 18.90 13.55
C VAL A 333 -5.46 19.50 14.90
N ASP A 334 -4.17 19.52 15.23
CA ASP A 334 -3.66 20.08 16.48
C ASP A 334 -3.86 21.60 16.55
N LEU A 335 -3.69 22.31 15.44
CA LEU A 335 -3.90 23.76 15.36
C LEU A 335 -5.35 24.14 15.58
N VAL A 336 -6.30 23.53 14.89
CA VAL A 336 -7.72 23.86 15.05
C VAL A 336 -8.27 23.48 16.42
N ALA A 337 -7.69 22.44 17.08
CA ALA A 337 -8.04 22.08 18.44
C ALA A 337 -7.52 23.13 19.47
N ARG A 338 -6.33 23.68 19.26
CA ARG A 338 -5.71 24.67 20.16
C ARG A 338 -6.19 26.11 19.90
N SER A 339 -6.54 26.41 18.66
CA SER A 339 -6.91 27.75 18.17
C SER A 339 -8.20 27.67 17.35
N PRO A 340 -9.35 27.38 17.99
CA PRO A 340 -10.63 27.22 17.29
C PRO A 340 -11.06 28.47 16.51
N GLU A 341 -10.55 29.66 16.87
CA GLU A 341 -10.76 30.91 16.15
C GLU A 341 -10.31 30.85 14.69
N LEU A 342 -9.33 30.02 14.34
CA LEU A 342 -8.90 29.79 12.95
C LEU A 342 -10.02 29.24 12.06
N ALA A 343 -10.91 28.45 12.65
CA ALA A 343 -12.06 27.85 11.95
C ALA A 343 -13.34 28.69 12.10
N SER A 344 -13.32 29.78 12.87
CA SER A 344 -14.46 30.66 13.08
C SER A 344 -14.75 31.56 11.88
N ASP A 345 -15.94 32.18 11.87
CA ASP A 345 -16.37 33.19 10.87
C ASP A 345 -16.13 32.75 9.41
N GLY A 346 -16.41 31.48 9.13
CA GLY A 346 -16.23 30.91 7.81
C GLY A 346 -14.76 30.81 7.37
N GLY A 347 -13.80 30.81 8.30
CA GLY A 347 -12.35 30.76 8.00
C GLY A 347 -11.76 32.07 7.49
N SER A 348 -12.45 33.18 7.69
CA SER A 348 -11.96 34.54 7.34
C SER A 348 -10.69 34.94 8.10
N ALA A 349 -10.48 34.30 9.26
CA ALA A 349 -9.27 34.46 10.06
C ALA A 349 -7.99 33.94 9.37
N ILE A 350 -8.09 32.96 8.48
CA ILE A 350 -6.93 32.36 7.82
C ILE A 350 -6.42 33.26 6.69
N LYS A 351 -5.21 33.81 6.83
CA LYS A 351 -4.54 34.64 5.81
C LYS A 351 -3.61 33.80 4.93
N THR A 352 -2.67 33.06 5.52
CA THR A 352 -1.74 32.17 4.81
C THR A 352 -1.54 30.87 5.58
N ILE A 353 -1.19 29.81 4.86
CA ILE A 353 -0.93 28.47 5.40
C ILE A 353 0.43 28.05 4.84
N LYS A 354 1.46 28.06 5.67
CA LYS A 354 2.80 27.62 5.30
C LYS A 354 3.02 26.19 5.77
N ILE A 355 3.36 25.29 4.84
CA ILE A 355 3.68 23.90 5.12
C ILE A 355 5.17 23.70 4.86
N VAL A 356 5.92 23.36 5.92
CA VAL A 356 7.35 23.05 5.84
C VAL A 356 7.52 21.55 5.88
N ALA A 357 8.15 20.96 4.87
CA ALA A 357 8.25 19.51 4.74
C ALA A 357 9.61 19.07 4.20
N TYR A 358 9.91 17.79 4.39
CA TYR A 358 11.08 17.10 3.84
C TYR A 358 10.92 16.89 2.31
N GLU A 359 12.04 16.59 1.62
CA GLU A 359 12.09 16.59 0.15
C GLU A 359 11.00 15.75 -0.51
N PRO A 360 10.76 14.46 -0.19
CA PRO A 360 9.71 13.68 -0.85
C PRO A 360 8.30 14.27 -0.70
N ALA A 361 7.97 14.87 0.44
CA ALA A 361 6.68 15.52 0.62
C ALA A 361 6.60 16.83 -0.16
N TYR A 362 7.66 17.65 -0.09
CA TYR A 362 7.76 18.90 -0.83
C TYR A 362 7.79 18.69 -2.34
N GLY A 363 8.67 17.81 -2.84
CA GLY A 363 8.92 17.65 -4.27
C GLY A 363 7.92 16.76 -5.01
N ILE A 364 7.13 15.91 -4.31
CA ILE A 364 6.20 14.99 -4.96
C ILE A 364 4.76 15.46 -4.81
N ILE A 365 4.26 15.68 -3.60
CA ILE A 365 2.84 16.02 -3.35
C ILE A 365 2.61 17.50 -3.07
N GLY A 366 3.67 18.25 -2.74
CA GLY A 366 3.71 19.70 -2.72
C GLY A 366 4.10 20.33 -4.07
N ASP A 367 4.33 19.52 -5.11
CA ASP A 367 4.68 19.97 -6.46
C ASP A 367 3.63 20.96 -7.01
N PRO A 368 4.05 22.13 -7.56
CA PRO A 368 3.15 23.09 -8.21
C PRO A 368 2.23 22.46 -9.27
N ALA A 369 2.66 21.38 -9.95
CA ALA A 369 1.83 20.66 -10.91
C ALA A 369 0.57 20.04 -10.28
N LYS A 370 0.54 19.87 -8.96
CA LYS A 370 -0.56 19.28 -8.20
C LYS A 370 -1.49 20.29 -7.53
N MET A 371 -1.29 21.59 -7.79
CA MET A 371 -2.10 22.65 -7.21
C MET A 371 -3.50 22.83 -7.85
N ASP A 372 -3.80 22.10 -8.94
CA ASP A 372 -5.13 22.11 -9.59
C ASP A 372 -5.61 20.67 -9.90
N PRO A 373 -5.91 19.86 -8.88
CA PRO A 373 -6.45 18.53 -9.11
C PRO A 373 -7.88 18.62 -9.66
N ARG A 374 -8.16 17.83 -10.70
CA ARG A 374 -9.47 17.76 -11.37
C ARG A 374 -10.05 16.36 -11.39
N THR A 375 -9.31 15.39 -10.93
CA THR A 375 -9.74 14.00 -10.76
C THR A 375 -9.51 13.58 -9.30
N ARG A 376 -10.24 12.58 -8.84
CA ARG A 376 -10.07 12.01 -7.50
C ARG A 376 -8.61 11.55 -7.28
N GLN A 377 -8.05 10.81 -8.23
CA GLN A 377 -6.68 10.30 -8.15
C GLN A 377 -5.63 11.41 -8.09
N SER A 378 -5.93 12.60 -8.64
CA SER A 378 -5.07 13.77 -8.50
C SER A 378 -5.29 14.47 -7.16
N ALA A 379 -6.53 14.53 -6.67
CA ALA A 379 -6.89 15.19 -5.43
C ALA A 379 -6.29 14.49 -4.19
N ASP A 380 -6.33 13.16 -4.12
CA ASP A 380 -5.76 12.39 -3.01
C ASP A 380 -4.21 12.41 -2.99
N HIS A 381 -3.57 12.93 -4.06
CA HIS A 381 -2.14 13.17 -4.21
C HIS A 381 -1.77 14.67 -4.29
N SER A 382 -2.67 15.54 -3.89
CA SER A 382 -2.44 16.98 -3.77
C SER A 382 -2.47 17.39 -2.30
N MET A 383 -1.32 17.68 -1.70
CA MET A 383 -1.27 18.11 -0.30
C MET A 383 -2.08 19.40 -0.12
N ALA A 384 -2.06 20.31 -1.09
CA ALA A 384 -2.86 21.53 -1.04
C ALA A 384 -4.35 21.23 -0.95
N TYR A 385 -4.85 20.31 -1.77
CA TYR A 385 -6.26 19.90 -1.73
C TYR A 385 -6.63 19.20 -0.42
N ILE A 386 -5.79 18.26 0.03
CA ILE A 386 -5.99 17.50 1.27
C ILE A 386 -6.13 18.44 2.46
N ILE A 387 -5.17 19.37 2.63
CA ILE A 387 -5.15 20.32 3.75
C ILE A 387 -6.27 21.35 3.65
N ALA A 388 -6.56 21.88 2.46
CA ALA A 388 -7.68 22.80 2.25
C ALA A 388 -9.03 22.14 2.56
N THR A 389 -9.23 20.89 2.16
CA THR A 389 -10.45 20.12 2.46
C THR A 389 -10.59 19.87 3.95
N LEU A 390 -9.51 19.52 4.64
CA LEU A 390 -9.49 19.34 6.09
C LEU A 390 -9.90 20.63 6.83
N LEU A 391 -9.32 21.77 6.45
CA LEU A 391 -9.66 23.08 7.01
C LEU A 391 -11.11 23.48 6.71
N ARG A 392 -11.60 23.23 5.49
CA ARG A 392 -13.01 23.45 5.15
C ARG A 392 -13.94 22.67 6.08
N LYS A 393 -13.65 21.37 6.30
CA LYS A 393 -14.43 20.54 7.24
C LYS A 393 -14.42 21.12 8.66
N ALA A 394 -13.25 21.56 9.14
CA ALA A 394 -13.12 22.19 10.46
C ALA A 394 -13.97 23.46 10.55
N ILE A 395 -13.95 24.31 9.53
CA ILE A 395 -14.75 25.54 9.45
C ILE A 395 -16.26 25.23 9.46
N GLU A 396 -16.68 24.23 8.68
CA GLU A 396 -18.09 23.81 8.61
C GLU A 396 -18.59 23.29 9.96
N GLN A 397 -17.79 22.47 10.65
CA GLN A 397 -18.14 21.94 11.98
C GLN A 397 -18.18 23.02 13.05
N GLN A 398 -17.20 23.91 13.07
CA GLN A 398 -17.18 25.05 13.98
C GLN A 398 -18.41 25.94 13.78
N GLY A 399 -18.81 26.18 12.51
CA GLY A 399 -20.02 26.93 12.16
C GLY A 399 -21.32 26.25 12.64
N GLN A 400 -21.29 24.94 12.88
CA GLN A 400 -22.39 24.15 13.46
C GLN A 400 -22.30 24.03 14.99
N GLY A 401 -21.32 24.68 15.64
CA GLY A 401 -21.08 24.61 17.06
C GLY A 401 -20.44 23.28 17.52
N GLN A 402 -19.83 22.55 16.61
CA GLN A 402 -19.12 21.31 16.90
C GLN A 402 -17.63 21.59 17.05
N THR A 403 -16.96 20.89 17.97
CA THR A 403 -15.51 20.97 18.11
C THR A 403 -14.87 19.94 17.16
N PRO A 404 -14.04 20.40 16.19
CA PRO A 404 -13.35 19.49 15.29
C PRO A 404 -12.35 18.58 16.03
N ASP A 405 -12.36 17.29 15.70
CA ASP A 405 -11.42 16.29 16.20
C ASP A 405 -10.97 15.34 15.08
N TRP A 406 -10.07 14.40 15.36
CA TRP A 406 -9.59 13.44 14.37
C TRP A 406 -10.71 12.65 13.69
N LYS A 407 -11.73 12.21 14.43
CA LYS A 407 -12.82 11.39 13.86
C LYS A 407 -13.68 12.21 12.92
N SER A 408 -14.10 13.38 13.35
CA SER A 408 -14.96 14.27 12.60
C SER A 408 -14.27 14.89 11.38
N LEU A 409 -12.94 15.08 11.45
CA LEU A 409 -12.12 15.59 10.33
C LEU A 409 -11.62 14.48 9.41
N MET A 410 -11.76 13.20 9.74
CA MET A 410 -11.29 12.09 8.91
C MET A 410 -11.81 12.23 7.48
N LEU A 411 -10.90 12.28 6.52
CA LEU A 411 -11.24 12.41 5.11
C LEU A 411 -11.86 11.10 4.61
N SER A 412 -12.97 11.21 3.91
CA SER A 412 -13.80 10.11 3.43
C SER A 412 -13.93 10.15 1.90
N PRO A 413 -14.47 9.11 1.25
CA PRO A 413 -14.80 9.17 -0.17
C PRO A 413 -15.58 10.41 -0.57
N LEU A 414 -16.50 10.89 0.26
CA LEU A 414 -17.33 12.07 -0.06
C LEU A 414 -16.54 13.38 -0.15
N ASP A 415 -15.34 13.42 0.43
CA ASP A 415 -14.45 14.56 0.33
C ASP A 415 -13.69 14.61 -1.02
N TYR A 416 -13.92 13.63 -1.91
CA TYR A 416 -13.22 13.48 -3.19
C TYR A 416 -14.16 13.26 -4.39
N ASN A 417 -15.47 13.44 -4.22
CA ASN A 417 -16.38 13.48 -5.35
C ASN A 417 -16.26 14.79 -6.14
N GLU A 418 -16.87 14.87 -7.31
CA GLU A 418 -16.79 16.05 -8.19
C GLU A 418 -17.17 17.33 -7.46
N GLY A 419 -18.27 17.33 -6.69
CA GLY A 419 -18.72 18.50 -5.94
C GLY A 419 -17.70 18.96 -4.89
N ALA A 420 -17.03 18.03 -4.21
CA ALA A 420 -15.99 18.33 -3.23
C ALA A 420 -14.71 18.88 -3.89
N ILE A 421 -14.28 18.27 -5.02
CA ILE A 421 -13.07 18.70 -5.76
C ILE A 421 -13.20 20.15 -6.25
N PHE A 422 -14.38 20.56 -6.68
CA PHE A 422 -14.64 21.91 -7.18
C PHE A 422 -15.32 22.84 -6.15
N ASN A 423 -15.35 22.44 -4.87
CA ASN A 423 -15.89 23.29 -3.82
C ASN A 423 -15.12 24.63 -3.73
N GLU A 424 -15.84 25.74 -3.83
CA GLU A 424 -15.25 27.09 -3.87
C GLU A 424 -14.37 27.39 -2.65
N ARG A 425 -14.85 27.06 -1.44
CA ARG A 425 -14.09 27.28 -0.21
C ARG A 425 -12.80 26.47 -0.17
N THR A 426 -12.83 25.21 -0.61
CA THR A 426 -11.63 24.39 -0.72
C THR A 426 -10.64 25.03 -1.68
N ARG A 427 -11.10 25.51 -2.85
CA ARG A 427 -10.26 26.17 -3.85
C ARG A 427 -9.68 27.48 -3.34
N GLU A 428 -10.44 28.30 -2.61
CA GLU A 428 -9.95 29.52 -1.96
C GLU A 428 -8.85 29.23 -0.94
N LEU A 429 -9.04 28.20 -0.08
CA LEU A 429 -8.05 27.80 0.91
C LEU A 429 -6.77 27.27 0.26
N MET A 430 -6.88 26.54 -0.83
CA MET A 430 -5.71 26.07 -1.60
C MET A 430 -4.82 27.21 -2.06
N GLN A 431 -5.39 28.37 -2.46
CA GLN A 431 -4.61 29.55 -2.88
C GLN A 431 -3.84 30.21 -1.74
N LYS A 432 -4.17 29.90 -0.48
CA LYS A 432 -3.47 30.40 0.70
C LYS A 432 -2.32 29.51 1.16
N ILE A 433 -2.14 28.34 0.52
CA ILE A 433 -1.13 27.35 0.90
C ILE A 433 0.19 27.65 0.16
N GLU A 434 1.26 27.69 0.95
CA GLU A 434 2.64 27.79 0.49
C GLU A 434 3.43 26.58 1.01
N PHE A 435 4.20 25.94 0.12
CA PHE A 435 5.11 24.87 0.47
C PHE A 435 6.54 25.39 0.59
N VAL A 436 7.21 24.99 1.65
CA VAL A 436 8.61 25.31 1.92
C VAL A 436 9.39 24.03 2.18
N HIS A 437 10.52 23.88 1.49
CA HIS A 437 11.44 22.79 1.80
C HIS A 437 12.13 23.05 3.13
N GLY A 438 12.03 22.10 4.06
CA GLY A 438 12.59 22.22 5.41
C GLY A 438 14.11 22.08 5.51
N GLY A 439 14.76 21.83 4.35
CA GLY A 439 16.20 21.66 4.24
C GLY A 439 16.72 20.39 4.91
N GLU A 440 18.04 20.34 5.09
CA GLU A 440 18.75 19.17 5.63
C GLU A 440 18.22 18.72 6.99
N GLU A 441 17.75 19.64 7.82
CA GLU A 441 17.17 19.32 9.14
C GLU A 441 15.94 18.39 9.02
N TYR A 442 15.08 18.62 8.01
CA TYR A 442 13.91 17.79 7.77
C TYR A 442 14.31 16.51 7.02
N ASP A 443 15.14 16.62 5.98
CA ASP A 443 15.51 15.50 5.11
C ASP A 443 16.21 14.36 5.87
N ARG A 444 17.13 14.67 6.78
CA ARG A 444 17.84 13.66 7.59
C ARG A 444 16.95 12.87 8.55
N ARG A 445 15.74 13.35 8.82
CA ARG A 445 14.76 12.70 9.70
C ARG A 445 13.82 11.76 8.94
N TYR A 446 13.85 11.81 7.62
CA TYR A 446 13.19 10.86 6.75
C TYR A 446 14.18 9.74 6.38
N PRO A 447 13.79 8.46 6.30
CA PRO A 447 12.45 7.89 6.45
C PRO A 447 12.09 7.41 7.87
N ASP A 448 12.84 7.80 8.88
CA ASP A 448 12.54 7.49 10.29
C ASP A 448 11.15 8.01 10.71
N GLY A 449 10.84 9.24 10.36
CA GLY A 449 9.53 9.87 10.45
C GLY A 449 9.16 10.58 9.16
N ILE A 450 8.08 11.35 9.19
CA ILE A 450 7.63 12.22 8.09
C ILE A 450 7.59 13.67 8.57
N PRO A 451 8.78 14.28 8.81
CA PRO A 451 8.91 15.57 9.48
C PRO A 451 8.19 16.67 8.71
N THR A 452 7.17 17.24 9.34
CA THR A 452 6.34 18.29 8.74
C THR A 452 5.95 19.30 9.82
N SER A 453 5.87 20.59 9.49
CA SER A 453 5.24 21.60 10.33
C SER A 453 4.28 22.47 9.52
N VAL A 454 3.25 22.99 10.18
CA VAL A 454 2.25 23.86 9.58
C VAL A 454 2.19 25.16 10.39
N VAL A 455 2.33 26.29 9.72
CA VAL A 455 2.16 27.62 10.32
C VAL A 455 1.01 28.32 9.63
N ILE A 456 -0.03 28.66 10.38
CA ILE A 456 -1.16 29.45 9.90
C ILE A 456 -1.00 30.87 10.42
N THR A 457 -0.88 31.84 9.50
CA THR A 457 -0.92 33.27 9.86
C THR A 457 -2.37 33.74 9.78
N ASP A 458 -2.86 34.32 10.86
CA ASP A 458 -4.22 34.84 10.90
C ASP A 458 -4.34 36.25 10.28
N SER A 459 -5.57 36.72 10.16
CA SER A 459 -5.88 38.04 9.59
C SER A 459 -5.32 39.25 10.41
N LYS A 460 -4.95 39.01 11.66
CA LYS A 460 -4.31 39.98 12.57
C LYS A 460 -2.79 39.95 12.49
N GLY A 461 -2.23 38.97 11.76
CA GLY A 461 -0.81 38.74 11.60
C GLY A 461 -0.18 37.87 12.70
N ALA A 462 -0.98 37.24 13.57
CA ALA A 462 -0.47 36.26 14.53
C ALA A 462 -0.18 34.93 13.84
N GLU A 463 0.92 34.28 14.22
CA GLU A 463 1.32 32.99 13.72
C GLU A 463 0.91 31.88 14.70
N HIS A 464 0.22 30.88 14.17
CA HIS A 464 -0.16 29.66 14.89
C HIS A 464 0.67 28.52 14.33
N ASP A 465 1.64 28.01 15.10
CA ASP A 465 2.60 26.98 14.69
C ASP A 465 2.22 25.62 15.28
N SER A 466 2.16 24.60 14.44
CA SER A 466 1.96 23.20 14.89
C SER A 466 3.15 22.66 15.66
N GLY A 467 4.32 23.22 15.46
CA GLY A 467 5.59 22.59 15.78
C GLY A 467 5.92 21.46 14.81
N LEU A 468 7.07 20.82 15.02
CA LEU A 468 7.52 19.70 14.18
C LEU A 468 6.75 18.43 14.52
N VAL A 469 5.98 17.92 13.56
CA VAL A 469 5.34 16.60 13.61
C VAL A 469 6.28 15.58 13.00
N MET A 470 6.75 14.60 13.79
CA MET A 470 7.61 13.49 13.33
C MET A 470 6.81 12.22 13.06
N TYR A 471 5.96 11.86 14.00
CA TYR A 471 5.18 10.62 14.00
C TYR A 471 3.69 10.93 14.13
N PRO A 472 3.01 11.30 13.03
CA PRO A 472 1.58 11.60 13.08
C PRO A 472 0.77 10.38 13.48
N THR A 473 -0.47 10.59 13.89
CA THR A 473 -1.42 9.53 14.21
C THR A 473 -1.54 8.54 13.03
N GLY A 474 -1.44 7.25 13.35
CA GLY A 474 -1.36 6.17 12.35
C GLY A 474 0.07 5.75 11.98
N HIS A 475 1.07 6.57 12.24
CA HIS A 475 2.48 6.20 12.05
C HIS A 475 2.87 5.06 13.00
N ALA A 476 3.68 4.08 12.53
CA ALA A 476 4.07 2.90 13.31
C ALA A 476 4.76 3.23 14.65
N ARG A 477 5.39 4.40 14.75
CA ARG A 477 6.06 4.89 15.97
C ARG A 477 5.23 5.88 16.78
N ASN A 478 4.00 6.17 16.37
CA ASN A 478 3.11 6.97 17.22
C ASN A 478 2.61 6.11 18.39
N THR A 479 2.78 6.63 19.59
CA THR A 479 2.39 5.96 20.86
C THR A 479 1.39 6.78 21.67
N THR A 480 0.93 7.92 21.13
CA THR A 480 0.08 8.86 21.86
C THR A 480 -1.39 8.78 21.49
N ALA A 481 -1.71 8.30 20.30
CA ALA A 481 -3.08 8.21 19.80
C ALA A 481 -3.74 6.88 20.18
N ASP A 482 -5.04 6.90 20.45
CA ASP A 482 -5.85 5.68 20.51
C ASP A 482 -6.15 5.20 19.07
N LEU A 483 -5.17 4.48 18.52
CA LEU A 483 -5.24 3.97 17.14
C LEU A 483 -6.42 3.01 16.94
N LYS A 484 -6.75 2.18 17.95
CA LYS A 484 -7.84 1.20 17.84
C LYS A 484 -9.19 1.89 17.73
N ASP A 485 -9.41 2.94 18.50
CA ASP A 485 -10.64 3.72 18.46
C ASP A 485 -10.79 4.48 17.12
N LEU A 486 -9.71 5.03 16.59
CA LEU A 486 -9.71 5.70 15.29
C LEU A 486 -9.90 4.73 14.12
N LEU A 487 -9.31 3.53 14.18
CA LEU A 487 -9.55 2.49 13.19
C LEU A 487 -10.99 1.97 13.24
N ALA A 488 -11.55 1.77 14.43
CA ALA A 488 -12.95 1.38 14.57
C ALA A 488 -13.89 2.40 13.91
N HIS A 489 -13.60 3.71 14.11
CA HIS A 489 -14.34 4.78 13.43
C HIS A 489 -14.16 4.72 11.90
N LYS A 490 -12.95 4.54 11.40
CA LYS A 490 -12.67 4.39 9.96
C LYS A 490 -13.43 3.20 9.36
N PHE A 491 -13.42 2.07 10.06
CA PHE A 491 -14.12 0.85 9.62
C PHE A 491 -15.63 1.06 9.54
N GLU A 492 -16.21 1.74 10.54
CA GLU A 492 -17.61 2.12 10.51
C GLU A 492 -17.90 3.08 9.34
N LEU A 493 -17.09 4.11 9.17
CA LEU A 493 -17.22 5.12 8.12
C LEU A 493 -17.22 4.47 6.72
N LEU A 494 -16.23 3.64 6.42
CA LEU A 494 -16.12 2.96 5.12
C LEU A 494 -17.21 1.88 4.96
N GLY A 495 -17.49 1.14 6.02
CA GLY A 495 -18.50 0.08 6.02
C GLY A 495 -19.92 0.59 5.76
N ARG A 496 -20.25 1.82 6.15
CA ARG A 496 -21.56 2.46 5.87
C ARG A 496 -21.79 2.71 4.37
N PHE A 497 -20.76 2.79 3.56
CA PHE A 497 -20.93 2.82 2.11
C PHE A 497 -21.32 1.45 1.55
N VAL A 498 -20.97 0.38 2.25
CA VAL A 498 -21.31 -1.01 1.85
C VAL A 498 -22.70 -1.41 2.36
N SER A 499 -23.00 -1.12 3.63
CA SER A 499 -24.24 -1.51 4.30
C SER A 499 -24.70 -0.44 5.30
N GLU A 500 -26.04 -0.33 5.52
CA GLU A 500 -26.59 0.55 6.56
C GLU A 500 -26.10 0.17 7.97
N ASP A 501 -25.99 -1.14 8.25
CA ASP A 501 -25.26 -1.65 9.42
C ASP A 501 -23.91 -2.22 8.96
N PRO A 502 -22.78 -1.54 9.24
CA PRO A 502 -21.46 -2.00 8.82
C PRO A 502 -20.92 -3.14 9.67
N ARG A 503 -21.44 -3.38 10.87
CA ARG A 503 -20.89 -4.35 11.82
C ARG A 503 -20.76 -5.78 11.27
N PRO A 504 -21.77 -6.35 10.57
CA PRO A 504 -21.63 -7.69 9.99
C PRO A 504 -20.48 -7.79 8.97
N ILE A 505 -20.25 -6.72 8.19
CA ILE A 505 -19.15 -6.67 7.22
C ILE A 505 -17.80 -6.60 7.93
N VAL A 506 -17.67 -5.75 8.95
CA VAL A 506 -16.43 -5.66 9.74
C VAL A 506 -16.10 -7.00 10.39
N VAL A 507 -17.08 -7.65 11.03
CA VAL A 507 -16.92 -8.97 11.68
C VAL A 507 -16.54 -10.05 10.67
N ARG A 508 -17.09 -10.01 9.45
CA ARG A 508 -16.76 -10.97 8.39
C ARG A 508 -15.27 -10.97 8.05
N PHE A 509 -14.61 -9.82 8.07
CA PHE A 509 -13.21 -9.69 7.66
C PHE A 509 -12.22 -9.64 8.83
N ALA A 510 -12.66 -9.36 10.03
CA ALA A 510 -11.83 -9.40 11.22
C ALA A 510 -11.49 -10.85 11.63
N LYS A 511 -10.40 -10.99 12.40
CA LYS A 511 -9.94 -12.25 12.97
C LYS A 511 -9.76 -13.35 11.91
N VAL A 512 -9.15 -12.98 10.81
CA VAL A 512 -9.00 -13.88 9.67
C VAL A 512 -8.27 -15.17 10.05
N ALA A 513 -7.29 -15.12 10.95
CA ALA A 513 -6.53 -16.29 11.40
C ALA A 513 -7.38 -17.37 12.12
N GLU A 514 -8.54 -16.98 12.66
CA GLU A 514 -9.45 -17.90 13.38
C GLU A 514 -10.45 -18.60 12.43
N LYS A 515 -10.51 -18.22 11.15
CA LYS A 515 -11.51 -18.71 10.20
C LYS A 515 -11.19 -20.09 9.68
N SER A 516 -12.24 -20.91 9.60
CA SER A 516 -12.19 -22.25 8.99
C SER A 516 -11.96 -22.16 7.47
N PRO A 517 -11.55 -23.26 6.82
CA PRO A 517 -11.46 -23.32 5.36
C PRO A 517 -12.75 -22.96 4.64
N GLY A 518 -13.91 -23.33 5.20
CA GLY A 518 -15.23 -22.99 4.66
C GLY A 518 -15.52 -21.48 4.71
N GLU A 519 -15.15 -20.82 5.81
CA GLU A 519 -15.30 -19.37 5.95
C GLU A 519 -14.37 -18.60 5.01
N ILE A 520 -13.12 -19.08 4.81
CA ILE A 520 -12.21 -18.50 3.80
C ILE A 520 -12.76 -18.71 2.39
N ALA A 521 -13.27 -19.89 2.08
CA ALA A 521 -13.87 -20.20 0.78
C ALA A 521 -15.05 -19.28 0.44
N SER A 522 -15.86 -18.91 1.45
CA SER A 522 -17.03 -18.04 1.32
C SER A 522 -16.79 -16.58 1.75
N LEU A 523 -15.54 -16.18 1.99
CA LEU A 523 -15.22 -14.88 2.57
C LEU A 523 -15.80 -13.70 1.75
N HIS A 524 -15.81 -13.82 0.42
CA HIS A 524 -16.30 -12.83 -0.52
C HIS A 524 -17.76 -13.06 -0.95
N ASP A 525 -18.42 -14.13 -0.47
CA ASP A 525 -19.80 -14.48 -0.82
C ASP A 525 -20.81 -13.69 0.02
N PHE A 526 -21.14 -12.52 -0.43
CA PHE A 526 -22.20 -11.65 0.11
C PHE A 526 -22.67 -10.67 -0.97
N GLU A 527 -23.86 -10.12 -0.78
CA GLU A 527 -24.39 -9.14 -1.73
C GLU A 527 -23.65 -7.80 -1.58
N LEU A 528 -23.00 -7.34 -2.66
CA LEU A 528 -22.37 -6.03 -2.74
C LEU A 528 -23.07 -5.19 -3.82
N LYS A 529 -23.86 -4.21 -3.38
CA LYS A 529 -24.61 -3.31 -4.28
C LYS A 529 -23.75 -2.13 -4.72
N VAL A 530 -23.68 -1.92 -6.02
CA VAL A 530 -23.05 -0.72 -6.59
C VAL A 530 -24.09 0.42 -6.62
N LYS A 531 -23.79 1.53 -5.95
CA LYS A 531 -24.73 2.65 -5.72
C LYS A 531 -24.68 3.73 -6.81
N GLY A 532 -24.29 3.38 -8.03
CA GLY A 532 -24.17 4.31 -9.14
C GLY A 532 -22.74 4.46 -9.65
N ARG A 533 -22.39 5.62 -10.18
CA ARG A 533 -21.07 5.97 -10.67
C ARG A 533 -20.50 7.09 -9.79
N PHE A 534 -19.32 6.88 -9.25
CA PHE A 534 -18.68 7.84 -8.35
C PHE A 534 -18.03 9.02 -9.11
N GLU A 535 -17.48 8.75 -10.30
CA GLU A 535 -16.73 9.66 -11.17
C GLU A 535 -17.48 9.97 -12.45
#